data_1b9e639f7588428d0695787778ea75e2
#
_entry.id   1b9e639f7588428d0695787778ea75e2
#
_cell.length_a   1.000
_cell.length_b   1.000
_cell.length_c   1.000
_cell.angle_alpha   90.00
_cell.angle_beta   90.00
_cell.angle_gamma   90.00
#
_symmetry.space_group_name_H-M   'P 1'
#
loop_
_entity.id
_entity.type
_entity.pdbx_description
1 polymer ?
#
loop_
_entity_poly.entity_id
_entity_poly.type
_entity_poly.pdbx_seq_one_letter_code
_entity_poly.pdbx_strand_id
1 'polypeptide(L)'
;MFHVSAIGAIALAALCIAGSGGQAQEASKYDPSKYPDWSGPMRWTATGGGNRYDQTKPPGRGQQAPLTPEYQALFEAGLKDQAQGGQGANQTYSCMPGGLPRDMAGNQGLEFVVTPKVTHVIFVHAMPRRIYTDGRDWPENEEPSFYGYSIGKWIDEDGDGRYDVLEVETRNFNGPRSFDNAGIPLHADNQTVVKERIYRDKQNPEIIHDVMTTIDHALTHPWTVDKTYRLQKNPRWVQNICSVGNMHVQIGKDAYFLSADGLLMPTRKDQPPPDLRYFKQSSR
;
A
#
# COMPACT_ATOMS: atom_id res chain seq x y z
N MET A 1 86.05 9.52 -33.37
CA MET A 1 86.66 8.30 -32.80
C MET A 1 86.19 8.16 -31.38
N PHE A 2 85.65 7.02 -31.04
CA PHE A 2 85.19 6.55 -29.73
C PHE A 2 83.84 7.03 -29.20
N HIS A 3 82.93 6.09 -29.27
CA HIS A 3 81.62 6.02 -28.58
C HIS A 3 81.83 5.70 -27.09
N VAL A 4 81.02 6.28 -26.27
CA VAL A 4 80.73 5.72 -24.92
C VAL A 4 79.21 5.80 -24.72
N SER A 5 78.63 4.63 -24.67
CA SER A 5 77.20 4.46 -24.32
C SER A 5 77.02 4.52 -22.82
N ALA A 6 76.09 5.37 -22.35
CA ALA A 6 75.68 5.39 -20.94
C ALA A 6 74.32 4.66 -20.85
N ILE A 7 74.33 3.58 -20.11
CA ILE A 7 73.12 2.79 -19.77
C ILE A 7 72.44 3.47 -18.60
N GLY A 8 71.26 4.00 -18.87
CA GLY A 8 70.42 4.57 -17.81
C GLY A 8 69.57 3.50 -17.16
N ALA A 9 69.76 3.29 -15.87
CA ALA A 9 68.93 2.40 -15.03
C ALA A 9 67.59 3.06 -14.75
N ILE A 10 66.50 2.46 -15.18
CA ILE A 10 65.13 2.84 -14.82
C ILE A 10 64.79 2.15 -13.50
N ALA A 11 64.66 2.93 -12.43
CA ALA A 11 64.14 2.50 -11.17
C ALA A 11 62.60 2.41 -11.22
N LEU A 12 62.05 1.23 -11.18
CA LEU A 12 60.64 0.97 -11.03
C LEU A 12 60.23 1.25 -9.58
N ALA A 13 59.58 2.36 -9.28
CA ALA A 13 58.94 2.57 -8.01
C ALA A 13 57.62 1.82 -7.95
N ALA A 14 57.57 0.74 -7.18
CA ALA A 14 56.37 0.00 -6.86
C ALA A 14 55.49 0.84 -5.91
N LEU A 15 54.39 1.41 -6.45
CA LEU A 15 53.39 2.07 -5.65
C LEU A 15 52.54 1.01 -4.95
N CYS A 16 52.75 0.77 -3.66
CA CYS A 16 51.84 -0.01 -2.83
C CYS A 16 50.56 0.75 -2.63
N ILE A 17 49.54 0.47 -3.41
CA ILE A 17 48.19 0.90 -3.13
C ILE A 17 47.71 0.07 -1.92
N ALA A 18 47.74 0.69 -0.74
CA ALA A 18 47.04 0.16 0.42
C ALA A 18 45.54 0.20 0.12
N GLY A 19 45.01 -0.90 -0.33
CA GLY A 19 43.58 -1.11 -0.46
C GLY A 19 42.97 -0.95 0.92
N SER A 20 42.22 0.15 1.15
CA SER A 20 41.27 0.22 2.24
C SER A 20 40.27 -0.92 2.06
N GLY A 21 40.49 -1.98 2.80
CA GLY A 21 39.53 -3.08 2.91
C GLY A 21 38.25 -2.52 3.49
N GLY A 22 37.34 -2.13 2.62
CA GLY A 22 35.94 -1.99 2.98
C GLY A 22 35.53 -3.34 3.53
N GLN A 23 35.28 -3.43 4.84
CA GLN A 23 34.64 -4.57 5.43
C GLN A 23 33.29 -4.71 4.70
N ALA A 24 33.22 -5.65 3.77
CA ALA A 24 31.95 -6.14 3.29
C ALA A 24 31.26 -6.67 4.54
N GLN A 25 30.25 -5.91 4.99
CA GLN A 25 29.36 -6.32 6.06
C GLN A 25 28.83 -7.68 5.62
N GLU A 26 29.23 -8.75 6.30
CA GLU A 26 28.74 -10.10 6.01
C GLU A 26 27.21 -10.00 6.00
N ALA A 27 26.63 -10.18 4.83
CA ALA A 27 25.19 -10.26 4.70
C ALA A 27 24.76 -11.39 5.63
N SER A 28 24.07 -11.09 6.71
CA SER A 28 23.60 -12.08 7.66
C SER A 28 22.90 -13.16 6.85
N LYS A 29 23.38 -14.40 6.98
CA LYS A 29 22.90 -15.51 6.17
C LYS A 29 21.41 -15.65 6.41
N TYR A 30 20.59 -15.37 5.40
CA TYR A 30 19.14 -15.49 5.50
C TYR A 30 18.79 -16.93 5.92
N ASP A 31 18.15 -17.04 7.06
CA ASP A 31 17.63 -18.30 7.57
C ASP A 31 16.11 -18.28 7.48
N PRO A 32 15.51 -18.91 6.46
CA PRO A 32 14.06 -18.91 6.28
C PRO A 32 13.32 -19.58 7.44
N SER A 33 13.98 -20.44 8.23
CA SER A 33 13.34 -21.11 9.37
C SER A 33 13.00 -20.16 10.51
N LYS A 34 13.62 -18.97 10.53
CA LYS A 34 13.35 -17.92 11.52
C LYS A 34 12.10 -17.12 11.22
N TYR A 35 11.57 -17.18 10.00
CA TYR A 35 10.42 -16.38 9.59
C TYR A 35 9.13 -17.19 9.62
N PRO A 36 7.98 -16.56 9.91
CA PRO A 36 6.70 -17.24 9.84
C PRO A 36 6.38 -17.63 8.40
N ASP A 37 5.77 -18.78 8.23
CA ASP A 37 5.25 -19.22 6.93
C ASP A 37 3.93 -18.50 6.61
N TRP A 38 4.04 -17.27 6.12
CA TRP A 38 2.94 -16.47 5.59
C TRP A 38 2.89 -16.47 4.07
N SER A 39 3.93 -17.05 3.44
CA SER A 39 4.09 -17.12 1.99
C SER A 39 3.64 -18.47 1.43
N GLY A 40 3.43 -18.51 0.12
CA GLY A 40 3.08 -19.72 -0.61
C GLY A 40 1.83 -19.55 -1.47
N PRO A 41 1.25 -20.62 -2.00
CA PRO A 41 0.06 -20.54 -2.85
C PRO A 41 -1.23 -20.27 -2.05
N MET A 42 -1.12 -19.57 -0.94
CA MET A 42 -2.19 -19.24 -0.03
C MET A 42 -2.49 -17.76 -0.12
N ARG A 43 -3.73 -17.42 0.05
CA ARG A 43 -4.20 -16.03 0.04
C ARG A 43 -4.92 -15.70 1.32
N TRP A 44 -4.58 -14.59 1.90
CA TRP A 44 -5.30 -14.01 3.02
C TRP A 44 -6.44 -13.14 2.49
N THR A 45 -7.62 -13.28 3.03
CA THR A 45 -8.78 -12.47 2.67
C THR A 45 -9.39 -11.89 3.93
N ALA A 46 -9.64 -10.59 3.93
CA ALA A 46 -10.26 -9.90 5.06
C ALA A 46 -11.55 -10.61 5.49
N THR A 47 -11.71 -10.80 6.79
CA THR A 47 -12.90 -11.41 7.37
C THR A 47 -13.94 -10.33 7.66
N GLY A 48 -15.17 -10.58 7.26
CA GLY A 48 -16.28 -9.66 7.46
C GLY A 48 -16.51 -8.73 6.26
N GLY A 49 -17.73 -8.75 5.79
CA GLY A 49 -18.21 -7.84 4.76
C GLY A 49 -18.79 -6.57 5.37
N GLY A 50 -18.83 -5.53 4.57
CA GLY A 50 -19.46 -4.27 4.91
C GLY A 50 -18.51 -3.26 5.56
N ASN A 51 -19.05 -2.09 5.85
CA ASN A 51 -18.36 -0.89 6.32
C ASN A 51 -17.94 -1.00 7.79
N ARG A 52 -17.26 -2.07 8.18
CA ARG A 52 -16.71 -2.25 9.51
C ARG A 52 -15.26 -1.81 9.50
N TYR A 53 -14.96 -0.78 10.25
CA TYR A 53 -13.62 -0.24 10.34
C TYR A 53 -12.71 -1.09 11.22
N ASP A 54 -13.29 -1.68 12.27
CA ASP A 54 -12.63 -2.63 13.16
C ASP A 54 -13.48 -3.91 13.19
N GLN A 55 -12.97 -4.97 12.59
CA GLN A 55 -13.70 -6.24 12.45
C GLN A 55 -13.85 -7.00 13.78
N THR A 56 -13.09 -6.63 14.79
CA THR A 56 -13.14 -7.24 16.12
C THR A 56 -14.27 -6.67 16.99
N LYS A 57 -14.81 -5.50 16.58
CA LYS A 57 -15.87 -4.81 17.33
C LYS A 57 -17.22 -4.88 16.63
N PRO A 58 -18.33 -4.82 17.37
CA PRO A 58 -19.66 -4.72 16.79
C PRO A 58 -19.82 -3.44 15.97
N PRO A 59 -20.64 -3.39 14.92
CA PRO A 59 -20.91 -2.17 14.17
C PRO A 59 -21.54 -1.10 15.08
N GLY A 60 -21.12 0.15 14.92
CA GLY A 60 -21.66 1.28 15.69
C GLY A 60 -20.75 2.50 15.72
N ARG A 61 -21.18 3.53 16.43
CA ARG A 61 -20.45 4.81 16.52
C ARG A 61 -19.03 4.68 17.08
N GLY A 62 -18.80 3.76 18.01
CA GLY A 62 -17.47 3.53 18.58
C GLY A 62 -16.43 2.97 17.60
N GLN A 63 -16.85 2.63 16.40
CA GLN A 63 -15.97 2.13 15.33
C GLN A 63 -15.78 3.12 14.19
N GLN A 64 -16.45 4.26 14.22
CA GLN A 64 -16.26 5.31 13.21
C GLN A 64 -14.91 5.98 13.41
N ALA A 65 -14.30 6.40 12.29
CA ALA A 65 -13.07 7.17 12.32
C ALA A 65 -13.29 8.47 13.12
N PRO A 66 -12.35 8.89 13.97
CA PRO A 66 -12.44 10.13 14.72
C PRO A 66 -12.11 11.34 13.83
N LEU A 67 -12.91 11.55 12.78
CA LEU A 67 -12.72 12.63 11.83
C LEU A 67 -12.87 14.00 12.48
N THR A 68 -12.11 14.97 11.99
CA THR A 68 -12.37 16.38 12.30
C THR A 68 -13.73 16.78 11.74
N PRO A 69 -14.38 17.85 12.23
CA PRO A 69 -15.69 18.28 11.71
C PRO A 69 -15.70 18.55 10.20
N GLU A 70 -14.59 19.07 9.66
CA GLU A 70 -14.42 19.32 8.22
C GLU A 70 -14.44 17.99 7.44
N TYR A 71 -13.63 17.03 7.85
CA TYR A 71 -13.52 15.74 7.16
C TYR A 71 -14.74 14.85 7.39
N GLN A 72 -15.42 15.00 8.52
CA GLN A 72 -16.71 14.36 8.76
C GLN A 72 -17.76 14.85 7.75
N ALA A 73 -17.82 16.16 7.48
CA ALA A 73 -18.74 16.72 6.50
C ALA A 73 -18.42 16.22 5.08
N LEU A 74 -17.13 16.09 4.71
CA LEU A 74 -16.71 15.53 3.42
C LEU A 74 -17.11 14.05 3.30
N PHE A 75 -16.95 13.28 4.35
CA PHE A 75 -17.35 11.88 4.38
C PHE A 75 -18.87 11.72 4.20
N GLU A 76 -19.66 12.48 4.96
CA GLU A 76 -21.13 12.46 4.86
C GLU A 76 -21.64 12.90 3.48
N ALA A 77 -20.99 13.90 2.87
CA ALA A 77 -21.29 14.31 1.51
C ALA A 77 -21.00 13.17 0.50
N GLY A 78 -19.90 12.46 0.67
CA GLY A 78 -19.56 11.27 -0.12
C GLY A 78 -20.58 10.15 0.01
N LEU A 79 -21.02 9.84 1.23
CA LEU A 79 -22.06 8.84 1.48
C LEU A 79 -23.41 9.24 0.86
N LYS A 80 -23.76 10.52 0.93
CA LYS A 80 -24.98 11.05 0.31
C LYS A 80 -24.94 10.93 -1.22
N ASP A 81 -23.79 11.25 -1.83
CA ASP A 81 -23.58 11.06 -3.27
C ASP A 81 -23.72 9.59 -3.68
N GLN A 82 -23.13 8.68 -2.93
CA GLN A 82 -23.26 7.23 -3.17
C GLN A 82 -24.72 6.75 -3.05
N ALA A 83 -25.47 7.26 -2.08
CA ALA A 83 -26.89 6.92 -1.92
C ALA A 83 -27.74 7.37 -3.11
N GLN A 84 -27.26 8.34 -3.88
CA GLN A 84 -27.87 8.84 -5.12
C GLN A 84 -27.31 8.18 -6.38
N GLY A 85 -26.44 7.17 -6.23
CA GLY A 85 -25.80 6.47 -7.34
C GLY A 85 -24.50 7.13 -7.85
N GLY A 86 -23.96 8.10 -7.13
CA GLY A 86 -22.67 8.71 -7.41
C GLY A 86 -21.50 7.86 -6.90
N GLN A 87 -20.28 8.35 -7.13
CA GLN A 87 -19.04 7.65 -6.79
C GLN A 87 -18.59 7.89 -5.32
N GLY A 88 -19.10 8.95 -4.70
CA GLY A 88 -18.61 9.37 -3.40
C GLY A 88 -17.16 9.82 -3.42
N ALA A 89 -16.48 9.65 -2.30
CA ALA A 89 -15.06 10.00 -2.13
C ALA A 89 -14.09 8.85 -2.47
N ASN A 90 -14.53 7.81 -3.17
CA ASN A 90 -13.70 6.65 -3.48
C ASN A 90 -12.90 6.88 -4.78
N GLN A 91 -11.61 7.19 -4.65
CA GLN A 91 -10.71 7.49 -5.78
C GLN A 91 -10.56 6.35 -6.78
N THR A 92 -10.81 5.10 -6.39
CA THR A 92 -10.62 3.95 -7.29
C THR A 92 -11.68 3.86 -8.38
N TYR A 93 -12.79 4.57 -8.26
CA TYR A 93 -13.76 4.69 -9.35
C TYR A 93 -13.21 5.47 -10.55
N SER A 94 -12.20 6.31 -10.34
CA SER A 94 -11.47 6.99 -11.41
C SER A 94 -10.17 6.29 -11.80
N CYS A 95 -10.04 4.99 -11.50
CA CYS A 95 -8.84 4.17 -11.71
C CYS A 95 -7.58 4.71 -11.03
N MET A 96 -7.71 5.54 -10.02
CA MET A 96 -6.58 5.89 -9.17
C MET A 96 -6.24 4.73 -8.24
N PRO A 97 -4.96 4.53 -7.90
CA PRO A 97 -4.57 3.49 -6.96
C PRO A 97 -5.31 3.60 -5.63
N GLY A 98 -5.65 2.48 -5.03
CA GLY A 98 -6.22 2.45 -3.68
C GLY A 98 -5.23 2.97 -2.66
N GLY A 99 -4.01 2.48 -2.74
CA GLY A 99 -2.93 2.87 -1.85
C GLY A 99 -3.13 2.41 -0.42
N LEU A 100 -2.33 2.96 0.51
CA LEU A 100 -2.45 2.70 1.93
C LEU A 100 -3.13 3.86 2.66
N PRO A 101 -3.88 3.54 3.71
CA PRO A 101 -4.14 2.21 4.31
C PRO A 101 -5.19 1.36 3.58
N ARG A 102 -5.88 1.91 2.58
CA ARG A 102 -7.08 1.34 1.97
C ARG A 102 -6.93 -0.10 1.48
N ASP A 103 -5.83 -0.44 0.80
CA ASP A 103 -5.66 -1.77 0.21
C ASP A 103 -5.34 -2.84 1.29
N MET A 104 -4.83 -2.42 2.46
CA MET A 104 -4.75 -3.27 3.65
C MET A 104 -6.09 -3.29 4.42
N ALA A 105 -6.75 -2.14 4.55
CA ALA A 105 -8.02 -2.02 5.27
C ALA A 105 -9.23 -2.59 4.50
N GLY A 106 -9.10 -2.80 3.19
CA GLY A 106 -10.15 -3.32 2.32
C GLY A 106 -10.42 -4.82 2.52
N ASN A 107 -11.38 -5.34 1.75
CA ASN A 107 -11.80 -6.74 1.77
C ASN A 107 -11.18 -7.57 0.63
N GLN A 108 -10.11 -7.08 0.04
CA GLN A 108 -9.43 -7.75 -1.07
C GLN A 108 -8.47 -8.82 -0.57
N GLY A 109 -8.17 -9.79 -1.45
CA GLY A 109 -7.20 -10.82 -1.12
C GLY A 109 -5.76 -10.31 -1.25
N LEU A 110 -4.90 -10.82 -0.38
CA LEU A 110 -3.47 -10.50 -0.38
C LEU A 110 -2.63 -11.75 -0.08
N GLU A 111 -1.36 -11.68 -0.43
CA GLU A 111 -0.36 -12.69 -0.16
C GLU A 111 0.91 -12.02 0.37
N PHE A 112 1.51 -12.60 1.41
CA PHE A 112 2.81 -12.17 1.90
C PHE A 112 3.92 -12.99 1.26
N VAL A 113 4.95 -12.31 0.76
CA VAL A 113 6.18 -12.94 0.29
C VAL A 113 7.35 -12.39 1.07
N VAL A 114 7.86 -13.19 1.99
CA VAL A 114 8.96 -12.82 2.87
C VAL A 114 10.30 -13.14 2.18
N THR A 115 11.16 -12.13 2.05
CA THR A 115 12.51 -12.26 1.53
C THR A 115 13.52 -11.67 2.53
N PRO A 116 14.82 -11.89 2.37
CA PRO A 116 15.84 -11.43 3.33
C PRO A 116 15.84 -9.94 3.66
N LYS A 117 15.44 -9.11 2.69
CA LYS A 117 15.54 -7.65 2.82
C LYS A 117 14.21 -6.93 2.66
N VAL A 118 13.21 -7.63 2.15
CA VAL A 118 11.92 -7.04 1.81
C VAL A 118 10.83 -8.05 2.06
N THR A 119 9.79 -7.65 2.76
CA THR A 119 8.52 -8.37 2.78
C THR A 119 7.59 -7.72 1.78
N HIS A 120 7.13 -8.49 0.80
CA HIS A 120 6.16 -8.02 -0.18
C HIS A 120 4.75 -8.37 0.27
N VAL A 121 3.82 -7.44 0.06
CA VAL A 121 2.38 -7.73 0.12
C VAL A 121 1.85 -7.62 -1.31
N ILE A 122 1.43 -8.74 -1.86
CA ILE A 122 0.87 -8.84 -3.20
C ILE A 122 -0.64 -8.79 -3.09
N PHE A 123 -1.27 -7.79 -3.68
CA PHE A 123 -2.71 -7.66 -3.70
C PHE A 123 -3.29 -8.26 -4.99
N VAL A 124 -4.51 -8.78 -4.90
CA VAL A 124 -5.21 -9.35 -6.08
C VAL A 124 -5.48 -8.30 -7.16
N HIS A 125 -5.64 -7.03 -6.78
CA HIS A 125 -6.17 -5.98 -7.65
C HIS A 125 -5.34 -4.69 -7.65
N ALA A 126 -4.18 -4.70 -6.97
CA ALA A 126 -3.36 -3.51 -6.78
C ALA A 126 -1.88 -3.79 -6.98
N MET A 127 -1.06 -2.75 -6.96
CA MET A 127 0.39 -2.89 -7.06
C MET A 127 0.95 -3.55 -5.79
N PRO A 128 1.97 -4.41 -5.91
CA PRO A 128 2.63 -4.98 -4.75
C PRO A 128 3.24 -3.89 -3.86
N ARG A 129 2.98 -3.99 -2.55
CA ARG A 129 3.63 -3.18 -1.53
C ARG A 129 4.98 -3.80 -1.18
N ARG A 130 6.00 -2.96 -0.96
CA ARG A 130 7.30 -3.37 -0.43
C ARG A 130 7.46 -2.82 0.98
N ILE A 131 7.78 -3.72 1.92
CA ILE A 131 8.13 -3.38 3.29
C ILE A 131 9.60 -3.73 3.45
N TYR A 132 10.47 -2.73 3.57
CA TYR A 132 11.91 -2.97 3.70
C TYR A 132 12.24 -3.41 5.13
N THR A 133 12.84 -4.59 5.25
CA THR A 133 13.15 -5.24 6.54
C THR A 133 14.66 -5.46 6.73
N ASP A 134 15.48 -4.76 5.98
CA ASP A 134 16.94 -4.84 5.99
C ASP A 134 17.63 -3.85 6.93
N GLY A 135 16.86 -3.12 7.74
CA GLY A 135 17.38 -2.16 8.71
C GLY A 135 17.86 -0.84 8.12
N ARG A 136 17.43 -0.52 6.89
CA ARG A 136 17.77 0.77 6.23
C ARG A 136 17.12 1.96 6.91
N ASP A 137 17.74 3.12 6.73
CA ASP A 137 17.15 4.40 7.12
C ASP A 137 16.10 4.89 6.13
N TRP A 138 15.34 5.92 6.54
CA TRP A 138 14.39 6.60 5.68
C TRP A 138 15.11 7.33 4.55
N PRO A 139 14.66 7.19 3.28
CA PRO A 139 15.25 7.92 2.18
C PRO A 139 14.95 9.41 2.28
N GLU A 140 15.94 10.25 1.98
CA GLU A 140 15.80 11.72 2.05
C GLU A 140 15.01 12.31 0.87
N ASN A 141 15.09 11.68 -0.31
CA ASN A 141 14.57 12.21 -1.57
C ASN A 141 13.64 11.22 -2.32
N GLU A 142 12.83 10.46 -1.60
CA GLU A 142 11.85 9.57 -2.23
C GLU A 142 10.61 10.35 -2.65
N GLU A 143 10.17 10.17 -3.89
CA GLU A 143 8.92 10.76 -4.36
C GLU A 143 7.70 10.16 -3.63
N PRO A 144 6.75 10.99 -3.19
CA PRO A 144 5.52 10.51 -2.58
C PRO A 144 4.72 9.59 -3.51
N SER A 145 4.15 8.53 -2.94
CA SER A 145 3.34 7.58 -3.70
C SER A 145 2.04 7.23 -2.97
N PHE A 146 1.07 6.61 -3.67
CA PHE A 146 -0.16 6.14 -3.05
C PHE A 146 0.07 5.04 -2.00
N TYR A 147 1.16 4.27 -2.13
CA TYR A 147 1.55 3.23 -1.15
C TYR A 147 2.54 3.73 -0.11
N GLY A 148 3.06 4.94 -0.28
CA GLY A 148 4.11 5.48 0.56
C GLY A 148 5.41 4.68 0.49
N TYR A 149 6.26 4.89 1.49
CA TYR A 149 7.49 4.13 1.71
C TYR A 149 7.38 3.41 3.05
N SER A 150 7.58 2.09 3.07
CA SER A 150 7.39 1.26 4.27
C SER A 150 8.72 0.68 4.75
N ILE A 151 9.04 0.94 6.01
CA ILE A 151 10.13 0.26 6.73
C ILE A 151 9.51 -0.63 7.79
N GLY A 152 9.99 -1.86 7.88
CA GLY A 152 9.51 -2.86 8.82
C GLY A 152 10.63 -3.52 9.61
N LYS A 153 10.26 -4.14 10.71
CA LYS A 153 11.14 -4.92 11.56
C LYS A 153 10.42 -6.19 11.99
N TRP A 154 11.08 -7.31 11.79
CA TRP A 154 10.65 -8.58 12.33
C TRP A 154 11.03 -8.69 13.81
N ILE A 155 10.09 -9.09 14.64
CA ILE A 155 10.23 -9.24 16.10
C ILE A 155 10.01 -10.69 16.47
N ASP A 156 10.90 -11.21 17.32
CA ASP A 156 10.74 -12.44 18.08
C ASP A 156 10.20 -12.04 19.45
N GLU A 157 8.87 -12.08 19.61
CA GLU A 157 8.19 -11.53 20.79
C GLU A 157 8.23 -12.50 21.98
N ASP A 158 8.21 -13.81 21.71
CA ASP A 158 8.22 -14.82 22.77
C ASP A 158 9.62 -15.37 23.06
N GLY A 159 10.63 -14.97 22.29
CA GLY A 159 12.04 -15.29 22.53
C GLY A 159 12.42 -16.72 22.17
N ASP A 160 11.66 -17.38 21.29
CA ASP A 160 11.91 -18.76 20.86
C ASP A 160 12.97 -18.87 19.76
N GLY A 161 13.50 -17.74 19.28
CA GLY A 161 14.49 -17.64 18.20
C GLY A 161 13.85 -17.53 16.81
N ARG A 162 12.54 -17.42 16.72
CA ARG A 162 11.78 -17.23 15.48
C ARG A 162 11.00 -15.92 15.53
N TYR A 163 10.84 -15.30 14.37
CA TYR A 163 10.02 -14.09 14.26
C TYR A 163 8.54 -14.46 14.18
N ASP A 164 7.72 -13.72 14.91
CA ASP A 164 6.27 -13.91 14.98
C ASP A 164 5.49 -12.65 14.65
N VAL A 165 6.12 -11.48 14.73
CA VAL A 165 5.50 -10.18 14.48
C VAL A 165 6.28 -9.37 13.47
N LEU A 166 5.59 -8.71 12.55
CA LEU A 166 6.13 -7.69 11.66
C LEU A 166 5.58 -6.33 12.08
N GLU A 167 6.44 -5.49 12.64
CA GLU A 167 6.14 -4.08 12.89
C GLU A 167 6.53 -3.25 11.69
N VAL A 168 5.62 -2.36 11.25
CA VAL A 168 5.82 -1.55 10.05
C VAL A 168 5.47 -0.10 10.34
N GLU A 169 6.24 0.81 9.78
CA GLU A 169 5.85 2.21 9.66
C GLU A 169 5.92 2.63 8.19
N THR A 170 4.87 3.34 7.74
CA THR A 170 4.78 3.85 6.36
C THR A 170 4.56 5.36 6.38
N ARG A 171 5.34 6.05 5.56
CA ARG A 171 5.31 7.50 5.37
C ARG A 171 5.37 7.85 3.89
N ASN A 172 5.45 9.13 3.58
CA ASN A 172 5.70 9.66 2.24
C ASN A 172 4.57 9.31 1.25
N PHE A 173 3.36 9.61 1.65
CA PHE A 173 2.17 9.36 0.87
C PHE A 173 1.87 10.47 -0.12
N ASN A 174 1.23 10.10 -1.21
CA ASN A 174 0.59 11.01 -2.16
C ASN A 174 -0.94 10.78 -2.15
N GLY A 175 -1.73 11.78 -2.44
CA GLY A 175 -3.19 11.71 -2.40
C GLY A 175 -3.88 12.16 -3.69
N PRO A 176 -5.22 12.09 -3.78
CA PRO A 176 -6.18 11.82 -2.70
C PRO A 176 -6.21 10.35 -2.26
N ARG A 177 -6.50 10.12 -0.99
CA ARG A 177 -6.55 8.78 -0.38
C ARG A 177 -7.78 8.63 0.52
N SER A 178 -8.21 7.40 0.68
CA SER A 178 -9.21 7.03 1.67
C SER A 178 -8.68 5.90 2.56
N PHE A 179 -9.22 5.79 3.77
CA PHE A 179 -8.86 4.73 4.70
C PHE A 179 -9.36 3.36 4.23
N ASP A 180 -10.54 3.32 3.65
CA ASP A 180 -11.19 2.07 3.22
C ASP A 180 -12.10 2.25 2.00
N ASN A 181 -12.84 1.20 1.66
CA ASN A 181 -13.78 1.19 0.54
C ASN A 181 -15.01 2.08 0.76
N ALA A 182 -15.32 2.46 2.00
CA ALA A 182 -16.42 3.39 2.29
C ALA A 182 -16.09 4.84 1.92
N GLY A 183 -14.80 5.12 1.65
CA GLY A 183 -14.35 6.44 1.27
C GLY A 183 -14.13 7.39 2.45
N ILE A 184 -13.73 6.85 3.63
CA ILE A 184 -13.29 7.70 4.75
C ILE A 184 -12.09 8.51 4.28
N PRO A 185 -12.20 9.86 4.19
CA PRO A 185 -11.16 10.68 3.60
C PRO A 185 -9.96 10.81 4.52
N LEU A 186 -8.76 10.84 3.92
CA LEU A 186 -7.52 11.21 4.57
C LEU A 186 -7.00 12.53 3.98
N HIS A 187 -6.17 13.24 4.76
CA HIS A 187 -5.61 14.50 4.34
C HIS A 187 -4.57 14.33 3.21
N ALA A 188 -4.51 15.29 2.29
CA ALA A 188 -3.65 15.22 1.09
C ALA A 188 -2.29 15.91 1.25
N ASP A 189 -1.87 16.22 2.49
CA ASP A 189 -0.65 16.97 2.79
C ASP A 189 0.63 16.13 2.88
N ASN A 190 0.56 14.84 2.55
CA ASN A 190 1.67 13.88 2.63
C ASN A 190 2.25 13.66 4.04
N GLN A 191 1.59 14.15 5.10
CA GLN A 191 2.03 14.02 6.49
C GLN A 191 1.46 12.77 7.19
N THR A 192 0.62 12.00 6.51
CA THR A 192 0.07 10.75 7.05
C THR A 192 1.18 9.79 7.46
N VAL A 193 1.03 9.18 8.63
CA VAL A 193 1.86 8.05 9.08
C VAL A 193 0.95 6.88 9.38
N VAL A 194 1.27 5.71 8.85
CA VAL A 194 0.57 4.46 9.16
C VAL A 194 1.55 3.54 9.87
N LYS A 195 1.17 3.10 11.07
CA LYS A 195 1.91 2.10 11.84
C LYS A 195 1.10 0.83 11.90
N GLU A 196 1.74 -0.30 11.65
CA GLU A 196 1.09 -1.60 11.62
C GLU A 196 1.86 -2.59 12.48
N ARG A 197 1.13 -3.48 13.11
CA ARG A 197 1.64 -4.64 13.81
C ARG A 197 0.93 -5.86 13.26
N ILE A 198 1.63 -6.65 12.47
CA ILE A 198 1.08 -7.78 11.71
C ILE A 198 1.58 -9.06 12.37
N TYR A 199 0.66 -9.94 12.76
CA TYR A 199 0.98 -11.21 13.39
C TYR A 199 -0.10 -12.25 13.17
N ARG A 200 0.27 -13.52 13.30
CA ARG A 200 -0.67 -14.65 13.24
C ARG A 200 -1.31 -14.85 14.61
N ASP A 201 -2.61 -15.09 14.63
CA ASP A 201 -3.34 -15.43 15.85
C ASP A 201 -2.77 -16.73 16.46
N LYS A 202 -2.43 -16.71 17.75
CA LYS A 202 -1.82 -17.87 18.46
C LYS A 202 -2.83 -19.01 18.68
N GLN A 203 -4.13 -18.68 18.74
CA GLN A 203 -5.18 -19.69 18.97
C GLN A 203 -5.76 -20.22 17.65
N ASN A 204 -5.77 -19.37 16.61
CA ASN A 204 -6.26 -19.73 15.28
C ASN A 204 -5.25 -19.35 14.18
N PRO A 205 -4.34 -20.25 13.82
CA PRO A 205 -3.28 -19.96 12.85
C PRO A 205 -3.79 -19.68 11.42
N GLU A 206 -5.08 -19.82 11.16
CA GLU A 206 -5.72 -19.40 9.91
C GLU A 206 -6.09 -17.91 9.90
N ILE A 207 -5.81 -17.17 10.98
CA ILE A 207 -6.05 -15.73 11.10
C ILE A 207 -4.73 -14.99 11.21
N ILE A 208 -4.59 -13.92 10.44
CA ILE A 208 -3.59 -12.87 10.62
C ILE A 208 -4.33 -11.61 11.10
N HIS A 209 -3.73 -10.95 12.10
CA HIS A 209 -4.09 -9.63 12.55
C HIS A 209 -3.18 -8.58 11.93
N ASP A 210 -3.74 -7.44 11.59
CA ASP A 210 -3.04 -6.22 11.22
C ASP A 210 -3.62 -5.08 12.08
N VAL A 211 -2.95 -4.85 13.21
CA VAL A 211 -3.30 -3.75 14.13
C VAL A 211 -2.70 -2.48 13.55
N MET A 212 -3.54 -1.74 12.86
CA MET A 212 -3.17 -0.55 12.08
C MET A 212 -3.53 0.73 12.82
N THR A 213 -2.55 1.59 13.05
CA THR A 213 -2.73 2.94 13.60
C THR A 213 -2.47 3.97 12.53
N THR A 214 -3.49 4.74 12.17
CA THR A 214 -3.40 5.87 11.23
C THR A 214 -3.28 7.17 12.00
N ILE A 215 -2.26 7.96 11.68
CA ILE A 215 -2.01 9.31 12.16
C ILE A 215 -2.15 10.23 10.98
N ASP A 216 -3.15 11.12 10.99
CA ASP A 216 -3.51 11.94 9.84
C ASP A 216 -4.21 13.23 10.29
N HIS A 217 -4.05 14.33 9.55
CA HIS A 217 -4.67 15.62 9.87
C HIS A 217 -6.19 15.64 9.65
N ALA A 218 -6.74 14.65 8.95
CA ALA A 218 -8.19 14.44 8.88
C ALA A 218 -8.78 13.90 10.19
N LEU A 219 -7.94 13.42 11.11
CA LEU A 219 -8.33 12.78 12.37
C LEU A 219 -8.07 13.71 13.56
N THR A 220 -8.93 13.66 14.56
CA THR A 220 -8.77 14.41 15.83
C THR A 220 -7.70 13.80 16.75
N HIS A 221 -7.38 12.52 16.55
CA HIS A 221 -6.34 11.78 17.28
C HIS A 221 -5.94 10.53 16.46
N PRO A 222 -4.79 9.90 16.74
CA PRO A 222 -4.41 8.63 16.11
C PRO A 222 -5.51 7.58 16.24
N TRP A 223 -5.83 6.91 15.15
CA TRP A 223 -6.91 5.94 15.10
C TRP A 223 -6.37 4.54 14.83
N THR A 224 -6.62 3.62 15.78
CA THR A 224 -6.18 2.23 15.69
C THR A 224 -7.36 1.31 15.41
N VAL A 225 -7.19 0.45 14.41
CA VAL A 225 -8.13 -0.63 14.07
C VAL A 225 -7.38 -1.95 13.97
N ASP A 226 -8.03 -3.05 14.31
CA ASP A 226 -7.51 -4.40 14.07
C ASP A 226 -8.23 -5.00 12.86
N LYS A 227 -7.50 -5.17 11.78
CA LYS A 227 -7.97 -5.84 10.56
C LYS A 227 -7.53 -7.29 10.60
N THR A 228 -8.46 -8.18 10.38
CA THR A 228 -8.17 -9.62 10.37
C THR A 228 -8.32 -10.20 8.97
N TYR A 229 -7.43 -11.10 8.63
CA TYR A 229 -7.43 -11.83 7.37
C TYR A 229 -7.51 -13.33 7.64
N ARG A 230 -8.35 -14.03 6.89
CA ARG A 230 -8.47 -15.50 6.97
C ARG A 230 -7.73 -16.15 5.80
N LEU A 231 -6.99 -17.21 6.12
CA LEU A 231 -6.29 -18.01 5.15
C LEU A 231 -7.25 -18.76 4.22
N GLN A 232 -7.02 -18.67 2.92
CA GLN A 232 -7.70 -19.44 1.89
C GLN A 232 -6.72 -20.41 1.25
N LYS A 233 -6.93 -21.70 1.46
CA LYS A 233 -6.04 -22.78 1.00
C LYS A 233 -6.10 -23.01 -0.53
N ASN A 234 -7.21 -22.65 -1.17
CA ASN A 234 -7.42 -22.80 -2.62
C ASN A 234 -7.80 -21.42 -3.22
N PRO A 235 -6.88 -20.46 -3.24
CA PRO A 235 -7.17 -19.12 -3.71
C PRO A 235 -7.37 -19.11 -5.23
N ARG A 236 -8.36 -18.32 -5.67
CA ARG A 236 -8.51 -17.99 -7.08
C ARG A 236 -7.96 -16.59 -7.31
N TRP A 237 -6.89 -16.49 -8.10
CA TRP A 237 -6.38 -15.21 -8.60
C TRP A 237 -7.10 -14.85 -9.88
N VAL A 238 -7.67 -13.66 -9.93
CA VAL A 238 -8.38 -13.14 -11.09
C VAL A 238 -7.60 -11.95 -11.63
N GLN A 239 -7.58 -11.84 -12.94
CA GLN A 239 -7.07 -10.63 -13.56
C GLN A 239 -8.04 -9.49 -13.26
N ASN A 240 -7.52 -8.42 -12.64
CA ASN A 240 -8.29 -7.21 -12.36
C ASN A 240 -7.52 -6.00 -12.89
N ILE A 241 -8.01 -5.44 -13.97
CA ILE A 241 -7.45 -4.24 -14.60
C ILE A 241 -8.54 -3.17 -14.56
N CYS A 242 -8.27 -2.05 -13.92
CA CYS A 242 -9.25 -0.99 -13.73
C CYS A 242 -9.85 -0.47 -15.04
N SER A 243 -9.05 -0.33 -16.07
CA SER A 243 -9.51 0.11 -17.41
C SER A 243 -10.51 -0.84 -18.07
N VAL A 244 -10.57 -2.11 -17.64
CA VAL A 244 -11.52 -3.11 -18.16
C VAL A 244 -12.78 -3.17 -17.30
N GLY A 245 -12.64 -3.02 -15.98
CA GLY A 245 -13.73 -3.16 -15.02
C GLY A 245 -14.42 -1.86 -14.63
N ASN A 246 -13.81 -0.71 -14.89
CA ASN A 246 -14.27 0.59 -14.43
C ASN A 246 -14.39 1.58 -15.61
N MET A 247 -15.43 1.38 -16.39
CA MET A 247 -15.72 2.14 -17.61
C MET A 247 -16.44 3.45 -17.30
N HIS A 248 -15.78 4.37 -16.59
CA HIS A 248 -16.33 5.69 -16.31
C HIS A 248 -15.72 6.73 -17.23
N VAL A 249 -16.55 7.64 -17.69
CA VAL A 249 -16.16 8.83 -18.47
C VAL A 249 -16.60 10.08 -17.74
N GLN A 250 -15.66 10.95 -17.42
CA GLN A 250 -15.96 12.25 -16.81
C GLN A 250 -16.26 13.26 -17.90
N ILE A 251 -17.45 13.88 -17.84
CA ILE A 251 -17.87 14.96 -18.75
C ILE A 251 -18.32 16.17 -17.92
N GLY A 252 -17.50 17.22 -17.90
CA GLY A 252 -17.71 18.35 -17.02
C GLY A 252 -17.60 17.93 -15.54
N LYS A 253 -18.69 18.07 -14.81
CA LYS A 253 -18.78 17.70 -13.38
C LYS A 253 -19.37 16.30 -13.15
N ASP A 254 -19.89 15.68 -14.19
CA ASP A 254 -20.65 14.45 -14.09
C ASP A 254 -19.84 13.25 -14.64
N ALA A 255 -19.92 12.13 -13.95
CA ALA A 255 -19.40 10.86 -14.42
C ALA A 255 -20.52 10.07 -15.10
N TYR A 256 -20.17 9.31 -16.14
CA TYR A 256 -21.07 8.42 -16.86
C TYR A 256 -20.42 7.05 -16.98
N PHE A 257 -21.22 5.98 -16.96
CA PHE A 257 -20.73 4.67 -17.36
C PHE A 257 -20.64 4.59 -18.88
N LEU A 258 -19.57 3.99 -19.36
CA LEU A 258 -19.44 3.59 -20.76
C LEU A 258 -19.85 2.14 -20.91
N SER A 259 -20.92 1.86 -21.66
CA SER A 259 -21.31 0.50 -21.99
C SER A 259 -20.30 -0.14 -22.94
N ALA A 260 -20.37 -1.46 -23.09
CA ALA A 260 -19.54 -2.21 -24.07
C ALA A 260 -19.72 -1.69 -25.50
N ASP A 261 -20.90 -1.17 -25.83
CA ASP A 261 -21.23 -0.60 -27.14
C ASP A 261 -20.81 0.88 -27.27
N GLY A 262 -20.14 1.44 -26.28
CA GLY A 262 -19.66 2.82 -26.28
C GLY A 262 -20.75 3.86 -25.91
N LEU A 263 -21.88 3.43 -25.37
CA LEU A 263 -22.94 4.34 -24.95
C LEU A 263 -22.65 4.90 -23.55
N LEU A 264 -22.87 6.20 -23.39
CA LEU A 264 -22.79 6.87 -22.09
C LEU A 264 -24.08 6.65 -21.31
N MET A 265 -23.99 5.98 -20.18
CA MET A 265 -25.11 5.67 -19.30
C MET A 265 -25.01 6.50 -18.00
N PRO A 266 -26.14 6.94 -17.44
CA PRO A 266 -26.14 7.69 -16.20
C PRO A 266 -25.58 6.85 -15.04
N THR A 267 -24.81 7.47 -14.15
CA THR A 267 -24.30 6.85 -12.91
C THR A 267 -25.21 7.16 -11.71
N ARG A 268 -26.16 8.08 -11.86
CA ARG A 268 -27.09 8.52 -10.81
C ARG A 268 -28.53 8.49 -11.35
N LYS A 269 -29.48 8.25 -10.45
CA LYS A 269 -30.89 8.41 -10.77
C LYS A 269 -31.17 9.87 -11.18
N ASP A 270 -31.96 10.05 -12.22
CA ASP A 270 -32.35 11.36 -12.76
C ASP A 270 -31.16 12.25 -13.21
N GLN A 271 -30.02 11.65 -13.51
CA GLN A 271 -28.87 12.34 -14.09
C GLN A 271 -29.25 12.84 -15.50
N PRO A 272 -28.97 14.14 -15.81
CA PRO A 272 -29.21 14.67 -17.13
C PRO A 272 -28.32 13.98 -18.18
N PRO A 273 -28.70 13.99 -19.46
CA PRO A 273 -27.83 13.54 -20.54
C PRO A 273 -26.49 14.28 -20.52
N PRO A 274 -25.40 13.63 -20.97
CA PRO A 274 -24.10 14.26 -20.98
C PRO A 274 -24.06 15.50 -21.89
N ASP A 275 -23.46 16.56 -21.38
CA ASP A 275 -23.21 17.76 -22.19
C ASP A 275 -21.99 17.55 -23.10
N LEU A 276 -22.24 17.03 -24.29
CA LEU A 276 -21.19 16.67 -25.26
C LEU A 276 -20.39 17.87 -25.78
N ARG A 277 -20.77 19.12 -25.48
CA ARG A 277 -19.98 20.31 -25.84
C ARG A 277 -18.59 20.29 -25.20
N TYR A 278 -18.44 19.61 -24.09
CA TYR A 278 -17.16 19.44 -23.38
C TYR A 278 -16.41 18.14 -23.75
N PHE A 279 -17.04 17.29 -24.55
CA PHE A 279 -16.43 16.05 -24.98
C PHE A 279 -15.58 16.31 -26.23
N LYS A 280 -14.29 16.52 -26.03
CA LYS A 280 -13.34 16.56 -27.16
C LYS A 280 -12.99 15.12 -27.53
N GLN A 281 -13.52 14.64 -28.65
CA GLN A 281 -12.95 13.44 -29.28
C GLN A 281 -11.48 13.72 -29.57
N SER A 282 -10.58 12.95 -28.93
CA SER A 282 -9.19 12.93 -29.37
C SER A 282 -9.21 12.39 -30.80
N SER A 283 -8.87 13.22 -31.77
CA SER A 283 -8.61 12.77 -33.13
C SER A 283 -7.54 11.67 -33.07
N ARG A 284 -7.89 10.48 -33.52
CA ARG A 284 -6.97 9.37 -33.73
C ARG A 284 -5.99 9.71 -34.83
#